data_517bbd3e88fc5991a8ccdc081b64eb8c
#
_entry.id   517bbd3e88fc5991a8ccdc081b64eb8c
#
_cell.length_a   1.000
_cell.length_b   1.000
_cell.length_c   1.000
_cell.angle_alpha   90.00
_cell.angle_beta   90.00
_cell.angle_gamma   90.00
#
_symmetry.space_group_name_H-M   'P 1'
#
loop_
_entity.id
_entity.type
_entity.pdbx_description
1 polymer ?
#
loop_
_entity_poly.entity_id
_entity_poly.type
_entity_poly.pdbx_seq_one_letter_code
_entity_poly.pdbx_strand_id
1 'polypeptide(L)'
;MKKIFFIIVQLVAICPVLAQSNTRLIVTTDIGGSDPDDIQSLVHLMVMLNDVDLEGIISQHAWVPYGTGADGIINGVIDAYEDVLPNLIVHDKRYPDASSIREMVKTGQPQAAMACVGEGKDSEGSEWIIKAVDKKDARPLWIAAWSGMNTLAQALWKVSHTRSPKDVDKFVSKLRVYDILGQDDAGAWIAKSFPKLIYIRNKSVYGWPKDDEWYRKHVQEVGPLGKVYASRRWATEGDSPSFLYCINNGLNSPEHIDYGGWGGRFSCIRKENIESMDWVKKNNLDEMQYAPYLMYGASEEGGRAINIWTDDIHNDFMARMAWTVTNNYSDANHHPLAVIGNDKSRRIITVSAKAGKEICLNAENSFDPDGNPLSFVWQFYKEPSSYKGNLLLESPNTERMRILIPEEARGKTIHIILKVSDNALPNLCSYRRIVINVRG
;
A
#
# COMPACT_ATOMS: atom_id res chain seq x y z
N MET A 1 17.43 5.73 -50.14
CA MET A 1 18.03 5.17 -48.93
C MET A 1 17.85 6.16 -47.79
N LYS A 2 16.81 6.00 -46.96
CA LYS A 2 16.58 6.87 -45.80
C LYS A 2 17.48 6.35 -44.63
N LYS A 3 18.45 7.16 -44.23
CA LYS A 3 19.29 6.87 -43.06
C LYS A 3 18.42 7.02 -41.80
N ILE A 4 18.11 5.91 -41.16
CA ILE A 4 17.44 5.86 -39.84
C ILE A 4 18.54 6.21 -38.82
N PHE A 5 18.46 7.39 -38.21
CA PHE A 5 19.24 7.74 -37.06
C PHE A 5 18.61 7.19 -35.82
N PHE A 6 19.19 6.11 -35.26
CA PHE A 6 18.87 5.65 -33.92
C PHE A 6 19.39 6.66 -32.88
N ILE A 7 18.50 7.38 -32.23
CA ILE A 7 18.86 8.14 -31.03
C ILE A 7 18.78 7.16 -29.87
N ILE A 8 19.91 6.60 -29.48
CA ILE A 8 20.08 5.89 -28.21
C ILE A 8 19.97 6.95 -27.11
N VAL A 9 18.87 6.94 -26.36
CA VAL A 9 18.75 7.73 -25.14
C VAL A 9 19.71 7.09 -24.12
N GLN A 10 20.89 7.68 -23.94
CA GLN A 10 21.77 7.32 -22.83
C GLN A 10 21.09 7.73 -21.51
N LEU A 11 20.63 6.72 -20.77
CA LEU A 11 20.30 6.88 -19.35
C LEU A 11 21.62 7.13 -18.59
N VAL A 12 21.95 8.38 -18.32
CA VAL A 12 23.02 8.74 -17.39
C VAL A 12 22.41 9.27 -16.12
N ALA A 13 22.19 8.41 -15.17
CA ALA A 13 22.24 8.76 -13.75
C ALA A 13 22.78 7.54 -13.01
N ILE A 14 24.10 7.51 -12.84
CA ILE A 14 24.75 6.60 -11.90
C ILE A 14 24.52 7.20 -10.51
N CYS A 15 23.35 6.92 -9.92
CA CYS A 15 23.22 6.92 -8.46
C CYS A 15 23.69 5.56 -7.93
N PRO A 16 24.40 5.52 -6.80
CA PRO A 16 24.75 4.24 -6.19
C PRO A 16 23.48 3.43 -6.01
N VAL A 17 23.55 2.15 -6.35
CA VAL A 17 22.47 1.17 -6.15
C VAL A 17 22.29 1.02 -4.62
N LEU A 18 21.57 1.97 -4.03
CA LEU A 18 20.91 1.72 -2.77
C LEU A 18 19.81 0.72 -3.09
N ALA A 19 19.88 -0.45 -2.47
CA ALA A 19 18.75 -1.38 -2.50
C ALA A 19 17.47 -0.59 -2.24
N GLN A 20 16.44 -0.82 -3.05
CA GLN A 20 15.15 -0.16 -2.83
C GLN A 20 14.66 -0.62 -1.46
N SER A 21 14.62 0.30 -0.51
CA SER A 21 14.10 0.03 0.82
C SER A 21 12.59 -0.08 0.77
N ASN A 22 12.04 -1.06 1.45
CA ASN A 22 10.60 -1.20 1.63
C ASN A 22 10.00 0.02 2.35
N THR A 23 8.70 0.18 2.26
CA THR A 23 7.96 1.21 2.98
C THR A 23 7.87 0.82 4.46
N ARG A 24 8.15 1.77 5.36
CA ARG A 24 7.98 1.58 6.80
C ARG A 24 6.51 1.67 7.17
N LEU A 25 6.00 0.71 7.94
CA LEU A 25 4.58 0.55 8.22
C LEU A 25 4.32 0.27 9.71
N ILE A 26 3.37 0.97 10.29
CA ILE A 26 2.68 0.57 11.52
C ILE A 26 1.21 0.38 11.18
N VAL A 27 0.64 -0.72 11.68
CA VAL A 27 -0.80 -1.01 11.61
C VAL A 27 -1.42 -0.67 12.96
N THR A 28 -2.58 0.00 12.96
CA THR A 28 -3.45 0.14 14.14
C THR A 28 -4.77 -0.56 13.86
N THR A 29 -5.27 -1.38 14.77
CA THR A 29 -6.36 -2.34 14.56
C THR A 29 -7.26 -2.46 15.79
N ASP A 30 -8.56 -2.61 15.60
CA ASP A 30 -9.50 -3.04 16.65
C ASP A 30 -9.89 -4.52 16.52
N ILE A 31 -8.93 -5.33 16.10
CA ILE A 31 -9.03 -6.78 15.96
C ILE A 31 -9.69 -7.42 17.18
N GLY A 32 -10.62 -8.34 16.94
CA GLY A 32 -11.50 -8.89 18.00
C GLY A 32 -12.83 -8.16 18.10
N GLY A 33 -13.05 -7.15 17.25
CA GLY A 33 -14.30 -6.47 17.05
C GLY A 33 -15.41 -7.33 16.43
N SER A 34 -16.49 -6.69 16.02
CA SER A 34 -17.65 -7.38 15.43
C SER A 34 -17.43 -7.83 13.99
N ASP A 35 -16.55 -7.15 13.25
CA ASP A 35 -16.12 -7.54 11.90
C ASP A 35 -14.76 -8.26 12.00
N PRO A 36 -14.61 -9.44 11.43
CA PRO A 36 -13.35 -10.17 11.45
C PRO A 36 -12.39 -9.80 10.31
N ASP A 37 -12.63 -8.73 9.57
CA ASP A 37 -11.81 -8.33 8.42
C ASP A 37 -10.40 -7.88 8.81
N ASP A 38 -10.18 -7.37 10.02
CA ASP A 38 -8.86 -7.19 10.62
C ASP A 38 -8.03 -8.49 10.66
N ILE A 39 -8.65 -9.62 11.05
CA ILE A 39 -7.96 -10.91 11.08
C ILE A 39 -7.58 -11.34 9.66
N GLN A 40 -8.48 -11.14 8.71
CA GLN A 40 -8.23 -11.44 7.29
C GLN A 40 -7.07 -10.61 6.77
N SER A 41 -7.12 -9.31 7.00
CA SER A 41 -6.08 -8.35 6.58
C SER A 41 -4.73 -8.63 7.26
N LEU A 42 -4.73 -9.07 8.52
CA LEU A 42 -3.50 -9.45 9.22
C LEU A 42 -2.87 -10.71 8.62
N VAL A 43 -3.66 -11.74 8.30
CA VAL A 43 -3.15 -12.95 7.61
C VAL A 43 -2.57 -12.59 6.24
N HIS A 44 -3.24 -11.75 5.47
CA HIS A 44 -2.73 -11.30 4.18
C HIS A 44 -1.43 -10.49 4.35
N LEU A 45 -1.36 -9.59 5.33
CA LEU A 45 -0.13 -8.84 5.63
C LEU A 45 1.02 -9.77 6.01
N MET A 46 0.79 -10.86 6.78
CA MET A 46 1.85 -11.78 7.18
C MET A 46 2.58 -12.39 5.98
N VAL A 47 1.87 -12.73 4.91
CA VAL A 47 2.52 -13.24 3.69
C VAL A 47 3.12 -12.16 2.80
N MET A 48 2.92 -10.87 3.12
CA MET A 48 3.50 -9.71 2.41
C MET A 48 4.71 -9.09 3.13
N LEU A 49 5.13 -9.62 4.28
CA LEU A 49 6.17 -9.02 5.13
C LEU A 49 7.56 -8.93 4.47
N ASN A 50 7.80 -9.66 3.41
CA ASN A 50 9.02 -9.53 2.61
C ASN A 50 9.05 -8.26 1.74
N ASP A 51 7.92 -7.60 1.49
CA ASP A 51 7.79 -6.44 0.61
C ASP A 51 7.37 -5.15 1.35
N VAL A 52 7.36 -5.18 2.70
CA VAL A 52 7.11 -4.02 3.58
C VAL A 52 7.98 -4.11 4.83
N ASP A 53 8.39 -2.98 5.38
CA ASP A 53 9.12 -2.92 6.66
C ASP A 53 8.11 -2.67 7.78
N LEU A 54 7.55 -3.74 8.35
CA LEU A 54 6.64 -3.64 9.48
C LEU A 54 7.38 -3.15 10.73
N GLU A 55 6.85 -2.12 11.39
CA GLU A 55 7.42 -1.53 12.61
C GLU A 55 6.47 -1.52 13.81
N GLY A 56 5.25 -1.99 13.64
CA GLY A 56 4.28 -2.10 14.74
C GLY A 56 2.95 -2.70 14.31
N ILE A 57 2.34 -3.44 15.23
CA ILE A 57 0.93 -3.85 15.21
C ILE A 57 0.34 -3.36 16.53
N ILE A 58 -0.55 -2.38 16.48
CA ILE A 58 -1.07 -1.72 17.67
C ILE A 58 -2.56 -2.00 17.79
N SER A 59 -2.93 -2.80 18.80
CA SER A 59 -4.32 -3.03 19.14
C SER A 59 -4.89 -1.82 19.85
N GLN A 60 -6.06 -1.33 19.42
CA GLN A 60 -6.71 -0.16 20.01
C GLN A 60 -8.23 -0.28 19.92
N HIS A 61 -8.93 0.58 20.62
CA HIS A 61 -10.38 0.59 20.61
C HIS A 61 -10.94 1.55 19.55
N ALA A 62 -11.96 1.10 18.80
CA ALA A 62 -12.76 1.98 17.95
C ALA A 62 -14.27 1.72 18.16
N TRP A 63 -14.85 0.79 17.43
CA TRP A 63 -16.28 0.52 17.45
C TRP A 63 -16.77 -0.40 18.57
N VAL A 64 -15.89 -1.20 19.11
CA VAL A 64 -16.23 -2.23 20.12
C VAL A 64 -15.45 -1.94 21.38
N PRO A 65 -16.02 -2.16 22.56
CA PRO A 65 -15.26 -2.13 23.80
C PRO A 65 -14.01 -2.99 23.62
N TYR A 66 -12.84 -2.40 23.90
CA TYR A 66 -11.54 -3.01 23.75
C TYR A 66 -11.63 -4.47 24.15
N GLY A 67 -11.53 -5.32 23.15
CA GLY A 67 -11.96 -6.69 23.26
C GLY A 67 -11.02 -7.45 24.16
N THR A 68 -11.60 -8.11 25.08
CA THR A 68 -10.95 -9.23 25.71
C THR A 68 -10.41 -10.13 24.63
N GLY A 69 -9.09 -10.11 24.42
CA GLY A 69 -8.42 -11.06 23.53
C GLY A 69 -7.74 -10.53 22.27
N ALA A 70 -7.72 -9.22 22.02
CA ALA A 70 -7.04 -8.69 20.83
C ALA A 70 -5.59 -9.17 20.73
N ASP A 71 -4.82 -9.08 21.80
CA ASP A 71 -3.42 -9.55 21.82
C ASP A 71 -3.33 -11.07 21.61
N GLY A 72 -4.29 -11.84 22.14
CA GLY A 72 -4.37 -13.28 21.91
C GLY A 72 -4.66 -13.62 20.45
N ILE A 73 -5.54 -12.86 19.78
CA ILE A 73 -5.85 -13.04 18.35
C ILE A 73 -4.63 -12.70 17.50
N ILE A 74 -3.99 -11.55 17.74
CA ILE A 74 -2.78 -11.15 17.02
C ILE A 74 -1.68 -12.19 17.19
N ASN A 75 -1.42 -12.62 18.43
CA ASN A 75 -0.41 -13.64 18.70
C ASN A 75 -0.77 -14.99 18.05
N GLY A 76 -2.05 -15.37 18.02
CA GLY A 76 -2.50 -16.58 17.32
C GLY A 76 -2.22 -16.54 15.81
N VAL A 77 -2.33 -15.38 15.16
CA VAL A 77 -1.92 -15.20 13.76
C VAL A 77 -0.40 -15.28 13.61
N ILE A 78 0.36 -14.68 14.57
CA ILE A 78 1.82 -14.74 14.57
C ILE A 78 2.31 -16.17 14.84
N ASP A 79 1.64 -16.94 15.69
CA ASP A 79 1.97 -18.36 15.93
C ASP A 79 1.78 -19.18 14.65
N ALA A 80 0.66 -18.95 13.94
CA ALA A 80 0.42 -19.60 12.65
C ALA A 80 1.43 -19.17 11.57
N TYR A 81 1.88 -17.92 11.59
CA TYR A 81 2.96 -17.44 10.74
C TYR A 81 4.30 -18.12 11.08
N GLU A 82 4.62 -18.28 12.37
CA GLU A 82 5.84 -18.97 12.82
C GLU A 82 5.89 -20.41 12.34
N ASP A 83 4.74 -21.12 12.38
CA ASP A 83 4.62 -22.49 11.88
C ASP A 83 4.96 -22.60 10.39
N VAL A 84 4.64 -21.58 9.59
CA VAL A 84 4.88 -21.59 8.13
C VAL A 84 6.14 -20.85 7.71
N LEU A 85 6.79 -20.11 8.59
CA LEU A 85 8.00 -19.35 8.28
C LEU A 85 9.13 -20.19 7.68
N PRO A 86 9.40 -21.45 8.13
CA PRO A 86 10.41 -22.31 7.50
C PRO A 86 10.16 -22.52 6.00
N ASN A 87 8.91 -22.57 5.57
CA ASN A 87 8.53 -22.67 4.16
C ASN A 87 8.72 -21.32 3.44
N LEU A 88 8.17 -20.23 4.01
CA LEU A 88 8.25 -18.91 3.41
C LEU A 88 9.68 -18.46 3.10
N ILE A 89 10.64 -18.72 4.00
CA ILE A 89 12.06 -18.35 3.80
C ILE A 89 12.76 -19.15 2.68
N VAL A 90 12.21 -20.29 2.25
CA VAL A 90 12.69 -21.02 1.06
C VAL A 90 12.39 -20.21 -0.19
N HIS A 91 11.21 -19.55 -0.23
CA HIS A 91 10.76 -18.77 -1.38
C HIS A 91 11.30 -17.34 -1.36
N ASP A 92 11.42 -16.74 -0.17
CA ASP A 92 12.04 -15.42 -0.02
C ASP A 92 12.69 -15.26 1.37
N LYS A 93 14.00 -15.08 1.41
CA LYS A 93 14.77 -14.93 2.65
C LYS A 93 14.52 -13.61 3.41
N ARG A 94 13.72 -12.70 2.87
CA ARG A 94 13.41 -11.40 3.47
C ARG A 94 12.26 -11.46 4.50
N TYR A 95 11.61 -12.60 4.67
CA TYR A 95 10.59 -12.76 5.71
C TYR A 95 11.21 -12.62 7.10
N PRO A 96 10.66 -11.76 7.98
CA PRO A 96 11.18 -11.53 9.32
C PRO A 96 10.86 -12.68 10.27
N ASP A 97 11.65 -12.79 11.34
CA ASP A 97 11.40 -13.74 12.42
C ASP A 97 10.13 -13.40 13.19
N ALA A 98 9.35 -14.40 13.58
CA ALA A 98 8.12 -14.24 14.34
C ALA A 98 8.36 -13.55 15.71
N SER A 99 9.50 -13.82 16.35
CA SER A 99 9.88 -13.16 17.61
C SER A 99 10.00 -11.64 17.46
N SER A 100 10.58 -11.18 16.35
CA SER A 100 10.70 -9.75 16.07
C SER A 100 9.33 -9.09 15.83
N ILE A 101 8.39 -9.82 15.22
CA ILE A 101 7.02 -9.32 15.02
C ILE A 101 6.29 -9.24 16.37
N ARG A 102 6.42 -10.24 17.25
CA ARG A 102 5.82 -10.20 18.61
C ARG A 102 6.32 -9.00 19.44
N GLU A 103 7.59 -8.64 19.33
CA GLU A 103 8.13 -7.44 19.99
C GLU A 103 7.49 -6.14 19.51
N MET A 104 6.91 -6.11 18.32
CA MET A 104 6.24 -4.95 17.73
C MET A 104 4.75 -4.88 18.08
N VAL A 105 4.16 -5.92 18.68
CA VAL A 105 2.77 -5.88 19.16
C VAL A 105 2.68 -4.99 20.37
N LYS A 106 1.80 -3.98 20.32
CA LYS A 106 1.63 -2.96 21.37
C LYS A 106 0.16 -2.69 21.62
N THR A 107 -0.14 -2.38 22.87
CA THR A 107 -1.48 -1.95 23.28
C THR A 107 -1.62 -0.44 23.12
N GLY A 108 -2.61 -0.02 22.34
CA GLY A 108 -2.97 1.39 22.10
C GLY A 108 -3.99 1.92 23.09
N GLN A 109 -4.79 2.90 22.64
CA GLN A 109 -5.77 3.57 23.49
C GLN A 109 -6.94 2.63 23.85
N PRO A 110 -7.35 2.59 25.15
CA PRO A 110 -8.40 1.68 25.63
C PRO A 110 -9.82 2.15 25.33
N GLN A 111 -10.00 3.34 24.76
CA GLN A 111 -11.29 3.92 24.40
C GLN A 111 -11.20 4.59 23.03
N ALA A 112 -12.32 4.61 22.32
CA ALA A 112 -12.42 5.27 21.03
C ALA A 112 -12.31 6.79 21.15
N ALA A 113 -11.96 7.42 20.05
CA ALA A 113 -12.08 8.84 19.83
C ALA A 113 -11.16 9.73 20.69
N MET A 114 -11.38 11.03 20.65
CA MET A 114 -10.63 12.03 21.43
C MET A 114 -10.87 11.94 22.95
N ALA A 115 -11.88 11.19 23.39
CA ALA A 115 -12.13 10.98 24.82
C ALA A 115 -10.93 10.36 25.57
N CYS A 116 -10.08 9.60 24.87
CA CYS A 116 -8.88 8.97 25.45
C CYS A 116 -7.57 9.67 25.06
N VAL A 117 -7.62 10.91 24.59
CA VAL A 117 -6.45 11.72 24.22
C VAL A 117 -6.25 12.85 25.22
N GLY A 118 -5.02 13.08 25.66
CA GLY A 118 -4.70 14.16 26.61
C GLY A 118 -3.59 13.81 27.59
N GLU A 119 -3.41 14.69 28.60
CA GLU A 119 -2.42 14.49 29.65
C GLU A 119 -2.70 13.24 30.47
N GLY A 120 -1.65 12.45 30.71
CA GLY A 120 -1.73 11.20 31.49
C GLY A 120 -2.42 10.05 30.77
N LYS A 121 -2.70 10.18 29.45
CA LYS A 121 -3.37 9.15 28.65
C LYS A 121 -2.41 8.43 27.68
N ASP A 122 -1.11 8.47 27.96
CA ASP A 122 -0.14 7.73 27.14
C ASP A 122 -0.38 6.22 27.22
N SER A 123 -0.29 5.56 26.08
CA SER A 123 -0.32 4.11 25.97
C SER A 123 1.02 3.58 25.43
N GLU A 124 1.24 2.28 25.59
CA GLU A 124 2.41 1.63 24.99
C GLU A 124 2.49 1.88 23.49
N GLY A 125 1.33 1.80 22.81
CA GLY A 125 1.22 2.05 21.37
C GLY A 125 1.54 3.49 20.99
N SER A 126 1.05 4.49 21.73
CA SER A 126 1.36 5.90 21.44
C SER A 126 2.85 6.21 21.61
N GLU A 127 3.49 5.68 22.66
CA GLU A 127 4.94 5.79 22.88
C GLU A 127 5.74 5.06 21.79
N TRP A 128 5.26 3.90 21.34
CA TRP A 128 5.89 3.15 20.28
C TRP A 128 5.87 3.90 18.94
N ILE A 129 4.75 4.54 18.57
CA ILE A 129 4.68 5.42 17.41
C ILE A 129 5.71 6.54 17.51
N ILE A 130 5.80 7.21 18.66
CA ILE A 130 6.78 8.29 18.87
C ILE A 130 8.21 7.76 18.67
N LYS A 131 8.54 6.63 19.28
CA LYS A 131 9.85 5.97 19.15
C LYS A 131 10.16 5.60 17.68
N ALA A 132 9.19 5.07 16.94
CA ALA A 132 9.37 4.68 15.56
C ALA A 132 9.62 5.89 14.65
N VAL A 133 8.89 6.99 14.83
CA VAL A 133 9.09 8.23 14.06
C VAL A 133 10.44 8.88 14.38
N ASP A 134 10.88 8.81 15.64
CA ASP A 134 12.16 9.41 16.08
C ASP A 134 13.40 8.63 15.61
N LYS A 135 13.24 7.41 15.10
CA LYS A 135 14.37 6.65 14.53
C LYS A 135 15.14 7.50 13.50
N LYS A 136 16.47 7.27 13.44
CA LYS A 136 17.36 7.87 12.42
C LYS A 136 17.15 7.21 11.05
N ASP A 137 15.92 7.22 10.59
CA ASP A 137 15.53 6.77 9.25
C ASP A 137 14.91 7.96 8.50
N ALA A 138 15.37 8.19 7.27
CA ALA A 138 14.88 9.29 6.44
C ALA A 138 13.57 8.94 5.72
N ARG A 139 13.22 7.64 5.65
CA ARG A 139 11.99 7.18 5.00
C ARG A 139 10.78 7.57 5.87
N PRO A 140 9.70 8.02 5.26
CA PRO A 140 8.45 8.22 5.97
C PRO A 140 7.92 6.92 6.59
N LEU A 141 7.22 7.07 7.72
CA LEU A 141 6.50 6.01 8.39
C LEU A 141 5.02 6.14 8.04
N TRP A 142 4.44 5.12 7.44
CA TRP A 142 3.03 5.01 7.16
C TRP A 142 2.29 4.40 8.35
N ILE A 143 1.18 4.99 8.71
CA ILE A 143 0.22 4.44 9.66
C ILE A 143 -0.98 3.95 8.84
N ALA A 144 -1.14 2.64 8.75
CA ALA A 144 -2.32 2.00 8.20
C ALA A 144 -3.33 1.82 9.33
N ALA A 145 -4.34 2.66 9.35
CA ALA A 145 -5.34 2.65 10.41
C ALA A 145 -6.55 1.83 9.95
N TRP A 146 -6.72 0.65 10.56
CA TRP A 146 -7.81 -0.29 10.35
C TRP A 146 -9.00 -0.01 11.27
N SER A 147 -8.81 0.95 12.18
CA SER A 147 -9.79 1.36 13.18
C SER A 147 -9.73 2.88 13.39
N GLY A 148 -10.10 3.38 14.57
CA GLY A 148 -9.96 4.79 14.92
C GLY A 148 -8.51 5.30 14.90
N MET A 149 -8.36 6.60 15.05
CA MET A 149 -7.07 7.29 15.01
C MET A 149 -6.56 7.70 16.41
N ASN A 150 -7.23 7.24 17.47
CA ASN A 150 -7.03 7.64 18.86
C ASN A 150 -5.59 7.47 19.37
N THR A 151 -4.91 6.36 19.02
CA THR A 151 -3.53 6.11 19.47
C THR A 151 -2.54 7.03 18.77
N LEU A 152 -2.68 7.25 17.46
CA LEU A 152 -1.87 8.25 16.75
C LEU A 152 -2.18 9.67 17.27
N ALA A 153 -3.43 9.97 17.57
CA ALA A 153 -3.82 11.26 18.14
C ALA A 153 -3.14 11.50 19.48
N GLN A 154 -3.06 10.48 20.37
CA GLN A 154 -2.30 10.61 21.64
C GLN A 154 -0.81 10.85 21.40
N ALA A 155 -0.19 10.13 20.47
CA ALA A 155 1.20 10.35 20.12
C ALA A 155 1.44 11.80 19.64
N LEU A 156 0.60 12.29 18.73
CA LEU A 156 0.68 13.65 18.20
C LEU A 156 0.35 14.70 19.26
N TRP A 157 -0.62 14.44 20.13
CA TRP A 157 -0.95 15.31 21.25
C TRP A 157 0.26 15.50 22.16
N LYS A 158 0.89 14.39 22.60
CA LYS A 158 2.07 14.44 23.46
C LYS A 158 3.22 15.20 22.80
N VAL A 159 3.55 14.88 21.55
CA VAL A 159 4.61 15.54 20.80
C VAL A 159 4.34 17.05 20.69
N SER A 160 3.11 17.45 20.40
CA SER A 160 2.76 18.86 20.26
C SER A 160 2.80 19.66 21.56
N HIS A 161 2.62 19.00 22.73
CA HIS A 161 2.67 19.63 24.04
C HIS A 161 4.04 19.59 24.73
N THR A 162 4.94 18.70 24.24
CA THR A 162 6.24 18.49 24.90
C THR A 162 7.43 18.96 24.07
N ARG A 163 7.23 19.27 22.77
CA ARG A 163 8.32 19.65 21.85
C ARG A 163 8.14 21.07 21.29
N SER A 164 9.23 21.65 20.80
CA SER A 164 9.18 22.92 20.10
C SER A 164 8.35 22.80 18.78
N PRO A 165 7.72 23.89 18.31
CA PRO A 165 7.00 23.86 17.01
C PRO A 165 7.83 23.32 15.84
N LYS A 166 9.12 23.63 15.81
CA LYS A 166 10.05 23.12 14.79
C LYS A 166 10.24 21.60 14.88
N ASP A 167 10.33 21.05 16.09
CA ASP A 167 10.49 19.60 16.29
C ASP A 167 9.17 18.87 16.00
N VAL A 168 8.02 19.50 16.31
CA VAL A 168 6.69 19.00 15.89
C VAL A 168 6.59 18.94 14.36
N ASP A 169 6.92 20.01 13.66
CA ASP A 169 6.93 20.03 12.18
C ASP A 169 7.84 18.93 11.61
N LYS A 170 9.03 18.74 12.20
CA LYS A 170 9.96 17.68 11.80
C LYS A 170 9.38 16.29 12.04
N PHE A 171 8.74 16.07 13.18
CA PHE A 171 8.08 14.79 13.51
C PHE A 171 6.96 14.49 12.51
N VAL A 172 6.05 15.44 12.31
CA VAL A 172 4.91 15.32 11.38
C VAL A 172 5.36 15.09 9.93
N SER A 173 6.48 15.71 9.51
CA SER A 173 7.00 15.55 8.15
C SER A 173 7.41 14.11 7.82
N LYS A 174 7.70 13.30 8.84
CA LYS A 174 8.04 11.87 8.69
C LYS A 174 6.82 10.95 8.71
N LEU A 175 5.64 11.44 9.03
CA LEU A 175 4.41 10.65 9.11
C LEU A 175 3.60 10.70 7.82
N ARG A 176 2.91 9.59 7.56
CA ARG A 176 1.87 9.44 6.54
C ARG A 176 0.74 8.62 7.13
N VAL A 177 -0.47 8.89 6.73
CA VAL A 177 -1.66 8.19 7.22
C VAL A 177 -2.49 7.65 6.06
N TYR A 178 -2.86 6.39 6.16
CA TYR A 178 -3.91 5.77 5.37
C TYR A 178 -5.01 5.28 6.33
N ASP A 179 -6.09 6.04 6.37
CA ASP A 179 -7.22 5.82 7.27
C ASP A 179 -8.34 5.08 6.53
N ILE A 180 -8.74 3.94 7.07
CA ILE A 180 -9.88 3.16 6.57
C ILE A 180 -11.16 3.70 7.19
N LEU A 181 -12.03 4.27 6.34
CA LEU A 181 -13.38 4.78 6.64
C LEU A 181 -13.46 6.02 7.55
N GLY A 182 -12.42 6.35 8.31
CA GLY A 182 -12.48 7.42 9.31
C GLY A 182 -13.39 7.06 10.46
N GLN A 183 -12.96 6.13 11.30
CA GLN A 183 -13.82 5.43 12.24
C GLN A 183 -14.01 6.15 13.59
N ASP A 184 -13.35 7.29 13.84
CA ASP A 184 -13.54 8.11 15.02
C ASP A 184 -13.26 9.61 14.77
N ASP A 185 -13.56 10.48 15.74
CA ASP A 185 -13.32 11.94 15.66
C ASP A 185 -11.85 12.33 15.81
N ALA A 186 -10.99 11.41 16.25
CA ALA A 186 -9.56 11.65 16.38
C ALA A 186 -8.90 11.89 15.02
N GLY A 187 -9.38 11.23 13.96
CA GLY A 187 -8.93 11.50 12.58
C GLY A 187 -9.23 12.94 12.14
N ALA A 188 -10.41 13.46 12.46
CA ALA A 188 -10.76 14.86 12.18
C ALA A 188 -9.85 15.82 12.95
N TRP A 189 -9.58 15.55 14.24
CA TRP A 189 -8.67 16.35 15.05
C TRP A 189 -7.25 16.36 14.45
N ILE A 190 -6.72 15.20 14.06
CA ILE A 190 -5.38 15.10 13.43
C ILE A 190 -5.34 15.93 12.15
N ALA A 191 -6.29 15.74 11.23
CA ALA A 191 -6.28 16.42 9.95
C ALA A 191 -6.40 17.96 10.08
N LYS A 192 -7.15 18.44 11.07
CA LYS A 192 -7.28 19.87 11.38
C LYS A 192 -6.04 20.44 12.06
N SER A 193 -5.48 19.71 13.04
CA SER A 193 -4.34 20.18 13.84
C SER A 193 -3.03 20.11 13.09
N PHE A 194 -2.87 19.15 12.18
CA PHE A 194 -1.64 18.91 11.41
C PHE A 194 -1.86 19.00 9.90
N PRO A 195 -2.20 20.17 9.37
CA PRO A 195 -2.60 20.33 7.96
C PRO A 195 -1.49 20.02 6.95
N LYS A 196 -0.24 19.86 7.36
CA LYS A 196 0.88 19.43 6.51
C LYS A 196 1.01 17.91 6.40
N LEU A 197 0.34 17.16 7.26
CA LEU A 197 0.36 15.70 7.24
C LEU A 197 -0.30 15.17 5.96
N ILE A 198 0.34 14.24 5.28
CA ILE A 198 -0.33 13.46 4.22
C ILE A 198 -1.27 12.49 4.92
N TYR A 199 -2.56 12.81 4.84
CA TYR A 199 -3.65 12.06 5.44
C TYR A 199 -4.62 11.63 4.33
N ILE A 200 -4.59 10.34 4.00
CA ILE A 200 -5.53 9.70 3.08
C ILE A 200 -6.66 9.11 3.92
N ARG A 201 -7.91 9.35 3.52
CA ARG A 201 -9.07 8.64 4.04
C ARG A 201 -9.74 7.89 2.91
N ASN A 202 -9.71 6.57 2.98
CA ASN A 202 -10.35 5.71 2.01
C ASN A 202 -11.77 5.33 2.47
N LYS A 203 -12.77 5.73 1.69
CA LYS A 203 -14.18 5.40 1.92
C LYS A 203 -14.70 4.26 1.06
N SER A 204 -13.87 3.73 0.16
CA SER A 204 -14.27 2.75 -0.85
C SER A 204 -13.47 1.45 -0.70
N VAL A 205 -13.59 0.83 0.47
CA VAL A 205 -12.83 -0.37 0.85
C VAL A 205 -13.50 -1.67 0.42
N TYR A 206 -14.75 -1.62 -0.02
CA TYR A 206 -15.53 -2.79 -0.40
C TYR A 206 -15.59 -2.97 -1.91
N GLY A 207 -15.91 -4.20 -2.36
CA GLY A 207 -16.23 -4.51 -3.77
C GLY A 207 -15.01 -4.87 -4.63
N TRP A 208 -13.80 -4.92 -4.06
CA TRP A 208 -12.60 -5.39 -4.75
C TRP A 208 -12.27 -6.87 -4.47
N PRO A 209 -12.59 -7.46 -3.29
CA PRO A 209 -12.27 -8.85 -3.01
C PRO A 209 -13.07 -9.82 -3.88
N LYS A 210 -12.54 -11.04 -4.00
CA LYS A 210 -13.23 -12.18 -4.59
C LYS A 210 -14.38 -12.65 -3.69
N ASP A 211 -15.14 -13.64 -4.16
CA ASP A 211 -16.20 -14.27 -3.39
C ASP A 211 -15.67 -15.20 -2.28
N ASP A 212 -16.56 -15.61 -1.38
CA ASP A 212 -16.21 -16.45 -0.22
C ASP A 212 -15.66 -17.82 -0.62
N GLU A 213 -16.11 -18.37 -1.78
CA GLU A 213 -15.65 -19.65 -2.31
C GLU A 213 -14.18 -19.57 -2.72
N TRP A 214 -13.77 -18.44 -3.33
CA TRP A 214 -12.38 -18.21 -3.69
C TRP A 214 -11.49 -18.18 -2.44
N TYR A 215 -11.89 -17.42 -1.39
CA TYR A 215 -11.13 -17.33 -0.13
C TYR A 215 -11.09 -18.66 0.61
N ARG A 216 -12.21 -19.39 0.66
CA ARG A 216 -12.24 -20.71 1.26
C ARG A 216 -11.19 -21.64 0.63
N LYS A 217 -11.19 -21.73 -0.69
CA LYS A 217 -10.32 -22.64 -1.45
C LYS A 217 -8.86 -22.23 -1.46
N HIS A 218 -8.58 -20.93 -1.64
CA HIS A 218 -7.22 -20.46 -1.90
C HIS A 218 -6.53 -19.86 -0.68
N VAL A 219 -7.26 -19.65 0.41
CA VAL A 219 -6.71 -19.10 1.66
C VAL A 219 -7.04 -20.01 2.84
N GLN A 220 -8.31 -20.15 3.23
CA GLN A 220 -8.70 -20.82 4.49
C GLN A 220 -8.32 -22.31 4.55
N GLU A 221 -8.37 -23.02 3.44
CA GLU A 221 -7.99 -24.43 3.35
C GLU A 221 -6.49 -24.65 3.19
N VAL A 222 -5.67 -23.57 3.14
CA VAL A 222 -4.24 -23.64 2.89
C VAL A 222 -3.42 -23.49 4.18
N GLY A 223 -3.00 -24.62 4.72
CA GLY A 223 -2.04 -24.70 5.82
C GLY A 223 -2.47 -24.08 7.16
N PRO A 224 -1.52 -23.95 8.11
CA PRO A 224 -1.78 -23.36 9.42
C PRO A 224 -2.26 -21.91 9.37
N LEU A 225 -1.61 -21.08 8.56
CA LEU A 225 -1.94 -19.66 8.45
C LEU A 225 -3.34 -19.44 7.84
N GLY A 226 -3.75 -20.27 6.86
CA GLY A 226 -5.08 -20.20 6.29
C GLY A 226 -6.19 -20.57 7.28
N LYS A 227 -5.92 -21.47 8.22
CA LYS A 227 -6.90 -21.89 9.25
C LYS A 227 -7.30 -20.76 10.20
N VAL A 228 -6.44 -19.78 10.42
CA VAL A 228 -6.73 -18.61 11.27
C VAL A 228 -7.35 -17.47 10.47
N TYR A 229 -7.45 -17.57 9.15
CA TYR A 229 -8.15 -16.59 8.32
C TYR A 229 -9.66 -16.67 8.59
N ALA A 230 -10.23 -15.64 9.17
CA ALA A 230 -11.62 -15.62 9.57
C ALA A 230 -12.58 -15.62 8.36
N SER A 231 -13.74 -16.26 8.52
CA SER A 231 -14.81 -16.16 7.54
C SER A 231 -15.45 -14.77 7.57
N ARG A 232 -15.88 -14.29 6.41
CA ARG A 232 -16.56 -13.00 6.28
C ARG A 232 -17.81 -12.94 7.16
N ARG A 233 -18.01 -11.78 7.77
CA ARG A 233 -19.26 -11.43 8.45
C ARG A 233 -19.95 -10.25 7.78
N TRP A 234 -19.22 -9.14 7.60
CA TRP A 234 -19.71 -7.91 6.96
C TRP A 234 -18.86 -7.57 5.74
N ALA A 235 -17.57 -7.39 5.96
CA ALA A 235 -16.59 -7.11 4.93
C ALA A 235 -15.67 -8.32 4.67
N THR A 236 -14.94 -8.29 3.56
CA THR A 236 -13.79 -9.14 3.29
C THR A 236 -12.62 -8.22 3.02
N GLU A 237 -11.52 -8.39 3.78
CA GLU A 237 -10.29 -7.63 3.56
C GLU A 237 -10.49 -6.10 3.49
N GLY A 238 -11.43 -5.57 4.33
CA GLY A 238 -11.75 -4.15 4.34
C GLY A 238 -10.55 -3.26 4.62
N ASP A 239 -9.59 -3.74 5.41
CA ASP A 239 -8.40 -2.99 5.83
C ASP A 239 -7.20 -3.19 4.93
N SER A 240 -7.19 -4.26 4.14
CA SER A 240 -6.05 -4.64 3.27
C SER A 240 -5.62 -3.56 2.28
N PRO A 241 -6.49 -2.71 1.70
CA PRO A 241 -6.06 -1.63 0.81
C PRO A 241 -5.01 -0.70 1.43
N SER A 242 -5.01 -0.53 2.76
CA SER A 242 -4.09 0.37 3.46
C SER A 242 -2.64 -0.11 3.44
N PHE A 243 -2.37 -1.39 3.67
CA PHE A 243 -1.02 -1.95 3.57
C PHE A 243 -0.67 -2.33 2.13
N LEU A 244 -1.61 -2.78 1.31
CA LEU A 244 -1.40 -3.03 -0.11
C LEU A 244 -0.91 -1.78 -0.83
N TYR A 245 -1.33 -0.59 -0.39
CA TYR A 245 -0.81 0.70 -0.84
C TYR A 245 0.70 0.85 -0.63
N CYS A 246 1.23 0.24 0.42
CA CYS A 246 2.63 0.34 0.83
C CYS A 246 3.54 -0.73 0.23
N ILE A 247 3.00 -1.78 -0.38
CA ILE A 247 3.77 -2.90 -0.96
C ILE A 247 4.64 -2.43 -2.12
N ASN A 248 5.89 -2.85 -2.09
CA ASN A 248 6.86 -2.52 -3.13
C ASN A 248 6.80 -3.50 -4.30
N ASN A 249 5.87 -3.28 -5.24
CA ASN A 249 5.63 -4.13 -6.42
C ASN A 249 6.06 -3.51 -7.77
N GLY A 250 6.66 -2.32 -7.76
CA GLY A 250 7.05 -1.58 -8.98
C GLY A 250 5.93 -0.73 -9.61
N LEU A 251 4.69 -0.89 -9.15
CA LEU A 251 3.53 -0.08 -9.50
C LEU A 251 3.25 0.99 -8.44
N ASN A 252 3.22 0.57 -7.18
CA ASN A 252 2.91 1.43 -6.05
C ASN A 252 3.97 2.52 -5.87
N SER A 253 3.51 3.67 -5.45
CA SER A 253 4.36 4.83 -5.16
C SER A 253 3.75 5.61 -4.00
N PRO A 254 3.92 5.16 -2.74
CA PRO A 254 3.20 5.72 -1.61
C PRO A 254 3.36 7.22 -1.42
N GLU A 255 4.52 7.78 -1.79
CA GLU A 255 4.77 9.22 -1.69
C GLU A 255 4.10 10.05 -2.80
N HIS A 256 3.53 9.40 -3.81
CA HIS A 256 2.77 10.01 -4.91
C HIS A 256 1.33 9.51 -4.87
N ILE A 257 0.53 10.10 -4.00
CA ILE A 257 -0.82 9.61 -3.68
C ILE A 257 -1.78 9.58 -4.87
N ASP A 258 -1.47 10.34 -5.92
CA ASP A 258 -2.23 10.43 -7.17
C ASP A 258 -1.77 9.47 -8.27
N TYR A 259 -0.72 8.66 -8.02
CA TYR A 259 -0.21 7.74 -9.04
C TYR A 259 -1.03 6.47 -9.17
N GLY A 260 -1.67 6.03 -8.09
CA GLY A 260 -2.48 4.81 -8.08
C GLY A 260 -1.67 3.52 -8.01
N GLY A 261 -2.34 2.48 -7.53
CA GLY A 261 -1.74 1.16 -7.30
C GLY A 261 -2.69 0.25 -6.54
N TRP A 262 -2.13 -0.75 -5.85
CA TRP A 262 -2.89 -1.79 -5.15
C TRP A 262 -3.71 -1.31 -3.94
N GLY A 263 -3.51 -0.09 -3.48
CA GLY A 263 -4.31 0.51 -2.41
C GLY A 263 -5.20 1.66 -2.88
N GLY A 264 -5.33 1.86 -4.18
CA GLY A 264 -6.14 2.96 -4.71
C GLY A 264 -5.34 4.14 -5.26
N ARG A 265 -6.05 5.21 -5.67
CA ARG A 265 -5.49 6.45 -6.21
C ARG A 265 -6.24 7.64 -5.63
N PHE A 266 -5.52 8.62 -5.12
CA PHE A 266 -6.10 9.72 -4.38
C PHE A 266 -5.70 11.07 -4.97
N SER A 267 -6.43 12.13 -4.63
CA SER A 267 -6.16 13.46 -5.15
C SER A 267 -5.03 14.13 -4.37
N CYS A 268 -4.08 14.76 -5.06
CA CYS A 268 -3.09 15.65 -4.44
C CYS A 268 -3.70 16.96 -3.92
N ILE A 269 -4.94 17.26 -4.32
CA ILE A 269 -5.66 18.43 -3.85
C ILE A 269 -6.49 18.02 -2.65
N ARG A 270 -6.29 18.69 -1.52
CA ARG A 270 -7.12 18.49 -0.34
C ARG A 270 -8.54 18.89 -0.63
N LYS A 271 -9.47 18.04 -0.27
CA LYS A 271 -10.92 18.29 -0.35
C LYS A 271 -11.53 18.13 1.03
N GLU A 272 -12.66 18.77 1.23
CA GLU A 272 -13.43 18.54 2.44
C GLU A 272 -13.96 17.12 2.49
N ASN A 273 -13.96 16.56 3.68
CA ASN A 273 -14.69 15.35 3.97
C ASN A 273 -16.19 15.66 3.87
N ILE A 274 -16.82 15.22 2.79
CA ILE A 274 -18.24 15.51 2.53
C ILE A 274 -19.06 14.34 3.06
N GLU A 275 -19.45 14.42 4.33
CA GLU A 275 -20.59 13.66 4.84
C GLU A 275 -21.77 14.58 5.00
N SER A 276 -22.98 14.13 4.67
CA SER A 276 -24.17 14.88 4.92
C SER A 276 -24.42 14.92 6.42
N MET A 277 -24.41 16.13 7.03
CA MET A 277 -24.70 16.30 8.45
C MET A 277 -26.14 15.86 8.78
N ASP A 278 -27.06 15.98 7.84
CA ASP A 278 -28.42 15.47 8.01
C ASP A 278 -28.46 13.95 8.10
N TRP A 279 -27.63 13.27 7.30
CA TRP A 279 -27.48 11.82 7.37
C TRP A 279 -26.83 11.38 8.69
N VAL A 280 -25.80 12.07 9.16
CA VAL A 280 -25.15 11.83 10.45
C VAL A 280 -26.16 11.92 11.60
N LYS A 281 -26.95 13.00 11.65
CA LYS A 281 -27.99 13.20 12.66
C LYS A 281 -29.09 12.16 12.57
N LYS A 282 -29.60 11.87 11.36
CA LYS A 282 -30.64 10.87 11.14
C LYS A 282 -30.25 9.48 11.65
N ASN A 283 -28.98 9.13 11.56
CA ASN A 283 -28.46 7.82 11.99
C ASN A 283 -27.87 7.85 13.41
N ASN A 284 -28.03 8.97 14.12
CA ASN A 284 -27.55 9.16 15.49
C ASN A 284 -26.04 8.89 15.67
N LEU A 285 -25.25 9.31 14.67
CA LEU A 285 -23.80 9.14 14.64
C LEU A 285 -23.11 10.32 15.33
N ASP A 286 -21.84 10.14 15.70
CA ASP A 286 -21.01 11.19 16.29
C ASP A 286 -20.72 12.29 15.26
N GLU A 287 -21.25 13.50 15.50
CA GLU A 287 -21.07 14.65 14.62
C GLU A 287 -19.60 15.05 14.48
N MET A 288 -18.78 14.87 15.52
CA MET A 288 -17.34 15.19 15.48
C MET A 288 -16.57 14.30 14.50
N GLN A 289 -16.91 13.04 14.43
CA GLN A 289 -16.30 12.08 13.51
C GLN A 289 -16.54 12.47 12.05
N TYR A 290 -17.72 13.00 11.77
CA TYR A 290 -18.15 13.37 10.42
C TYR A 290 -18.04 14.86 10.12
N ALA A 291 -17.54 15.67 11.05
CA ALA A 291 -17.35 17.10 10.83
C ALA A 291 -16.44 17.37 9.61
N PRO A 292 -16.76 18.31 8.72
CA PRO A 292 -15.95 18.63 7.56
C PRO A 292 -14.51 19.00 7.93
N TYR A 293 -13.55 18.41 7.24
CA TYR A 293 -12.13 18.74 7.34
C TYR A 293 -11.42 18.47 6.01
N LEU A 294 -10.32 19.16 5.78
CA LEU A 294 -9.55 18.97 4.57
C LEU A 294 -8.65 17.75 4.68
N MET A 295 -8.72 16.86 3.72
CA MET A 295 -7.89 15.66 3.62
C MET A 295 -7.52 15.35 2.18
N TYR A 296 -6.47 14.54 1.99
CA TYR A 296 -6.19 13.93 0.70
C TYR A 296 -7.13 12.73 0.47
N GLY A 297 -7.46 12.47 -0.76
CA GLY A 297 -8.18 11.28 -1.10
C GLY A 297 -9.70 11.37 -1.16
N ALA A 298 -10.31 12.50 -0.82
CA ALA A 298 -11.75 12.73 -1.04
C ALA A 298 -12.07 12.83 -2.55
N SER A 299 -11.67 11.84 -3.36
CA SER A 299 -11.98 11.75 -4.78
C SER A 299 -12.99 10.62 -5.02
N GLU A 300 -13.76 10.72 -6.12
CA GLU A 300 -14.73 9.69 -6.49
C GLU A 300 -14.09 8.33 -6.72
N GLU A 301 -12.85 8.31 -7.24
CA GLU A 301 -12.14 7.06 -7.51
C GLU A 301 -11.56 6.47 -6.23
N GLY A 302 -10.78 7.24 -5.46
CA GLY A 302 -10.21 6.81 -4.18
C GLY A 302 -9.76 5.36 -4.16
N GLY A 303 -10.25 4.62 -3.18
CA GLY A 303 -9.98 3.19 -3.05
C GLY A 303 -10.47 2.35 -4.23
N ARG A 304 -11.51 2.75 -4.94
CA ARG A 304 -12.04 1.98 -6.09
C ARG A 304 -11.03 1.79 -7.23
N ALA A 305 -10.01 2.62 -7.32
CA ALA A 305 -8.93 2.42 -8.27
C ALA A 305 -8.16 1.09 -8.07
N ILE A 306 -8.30 0.43 -6.92
CA ILE A 306 -7.78 -0.92 -6.66
C ILE A 306 -8.36 -1.97 -7.62
N ASN A 307 -9.61 -1.77 -8.08
CA ASN A 307 -10.32 -2.73 -8.93
C ASN A 307 -9.60 -3.03 -10.26
N ILE A 308 -8.75 -2.11 -10.72
CA ILE A 308 -7.91 -2.33 -11.91
C ILE A 308 -6.92 -3.49 -11.71
N TRP A 309 -6.52 -3.73 -10.45
CA TRP A 309 -5.44 -4.64 -10.07
C TRP A 309 -5.92 -5.87 -9.30
N THR A 310 -7.23 -6.03 -9.14
CA THR A 310 -7.84 -7.06 -8.28
C THR A 310 -7.33 -8.46 -8.58
N ASP A 311 -7.27 -8.86 -9.84
CA ASP A 311 -6.83 -10.21 -10.23
C ASP A 311 -5.36 -10.43 -9.88
N ASP A 312 -4.52 -9.42 -10.07
CA ASP A 312 -3.09 -9.49 -9.77
C ASP A 312 -2.85 -9.60 -8.25
N ILE A 313 -3.61 -8.85 -7.44
CA ILE A 313 -3.56 -8.93 -5.97
C ILE A 313 -3.94 -10.33 -5.49
N HIS A 314 -5.03 -10.90 -6.03
CA HIS A 314 -5.49 -12.21 -5.60
C HIS A 314 -4.57 -13.34 -6.08
N ASN A 315 -3.99 -13.23 -7.27
CA ASN A 315 -3.00 -14.20 -7.74
C ASN A 315 -1.74 -14.18 -6.88
N ASP A 316 -1.28 -12.99 -6.49
CA ASP A 316 -0.15 -12.83 -5.56
C ASP A 316 -0.46 -13.45 -4.19
N PHE A 317 -1.63 -13.14 -3.62
CA PHE A 317 -2.05 -13.71 -2.35
C PHE A 317 -2.13 -15.24 -2.41
N MET A 318 -2.75 -15.79 -3.44
CA MET A 318 -2.85 -17.23 -3.67
C MET A 318 -1.47 -17.90 -3.78
N ALA A 319 -0.53 -17.30 -4.50
CA ALA A 319 0.82 -17.82 -4.61
C ALA A 319 1.55 -17.83 -3.27
N ARG A 320 1.47 -16.72 -2.52
CA ARG A 320 2.11 -16.61 -1.20
C ARG A 320 1.49 -17.57 -0.18
N MET A 321 0.18 -17.81 -0.25
CA MET A 321 -0.45 -18.86 0.54
C MET A 321 0.08 -20.26 0.16
N ALA A 322 0.28 -20.54 -1.12
CA ALA A 322 0.92 -21.79 -1.55
C ALA A 322 2.35 -21.92 -1.02
N TRP A 323 3.13 -20.81 -0.94
CA TRP A 323 4.46 -20.82 -0.32
C TRP A 323 4.44 -21.27 1.14
N THR A 324 3.34 -21.05 1.87
CA THR A 324 3.24 -21.43 3.28
C THR A 324 3.24 -22.95 3.50
N VAL A 325 2.93 -23.73 2.47
CA VAL A 325 2.73 -25.19 2.58
C VAL A 325 3.75 -26.03 1.80
N THR A 326 4.75 -25.41 1.17
CA THR A 326 5.83 -26.14 0.50
C THR A 326 7.20 -25.64 0.92
N ASN A 327 8.10 -26.58 1.22
CA ASN A 327 9.50 -26.33 1.56
C ASN A 327 10.44 -26.58 0.37
N ASN A 328 9.91 -26.70 -0.84
CA ASN A 328 10.68 -26.86 -2.06
C ASN A 328 10.37 -25.69 -3.01
N TYR A 329 11.39 -24.91 -3.36
CA TYR A 329 11.25 -23.73 -4.21
C TYR A 329 10.56 -24.05 -5.55
N SER A 330 10.90 -25.18 -6.17
CA SER A 330 10.36 -25.56 -7.48
C SER A 330 8.89 -26.00 -7.48
N ASP A 331 8.28 -26.16 -6.31
CA ASP A 331 6.88 -26.62 -6.19
C ASP A 331 5.88 -25.45 -6.14
N ALA A 332 6.39 -24.21 -6.19
CA ALA A 332 5.56 -23.01 -6.19
C ALA A 332 5.99 -22.04 -7.28
N ASN A 333 5.08 -21.15 -7.67
CA ASN A 333 5.35 -20.11 -8.66
C ASN A 333 5.89 -18.83 -8.00
N HIS A 334 6.81 -18.12 -8.68
CA HIS A 334 7.43 -16.90 -8.21
C HIS A 334 7.28 -15.77 -9.22
N HIS A 335 7.35 -14.54 -8.73
CA HIS A 335 7.17 -13.35 -9.56
C HIS A 335 8.27 -13.21 -10.61
N PRO A 336 7.92 -12.91 -11.87
CA PRO A 336 8.90 -12.52 -12.86
C PRO A 336 9.60 -11.22 -12.43
N LEU A 337 10.80 -10.99 -12.92
CA LEU A 337 11.50 -9.73 -12.73
C LEU A 337 11.32 -8.83 -13.95
N ALA A 338 10.57 -7.73 -13.81
CA ALA A 338 10.39 -6.74 -14.85
C ALA A 338 11.60 -5.79 -14.90
N VAL A 339 12.32 -5.79 -16.03
CA VAL A 339 13.56 -5.02 -16.24
C VAL A 339 13.37 -4.04 -17.39
N ILE A 340 13.71 -2.77 -17.19
CA ILE A 340 13.74 -1.77 -18.27
C ILE A 340 15.20 -1.43 -18.61
N GLY A 341 15.63 -1.77 -19.82
CA GLY A 341 17.02 -1.69 -20.19
C GLY A 341 17.88 -2.59 -19.28
N ASN A 342 18.68 -2.00 -18.39
CA ASN A 342 19.46 -2.71 -17.38
C ASN A 342 18.96 -2.44 -15.95
N ASP A 343 17.89 -1.68 -15.79
CA ASP A 343 17.36 -1.35 -14.47
C ASP A 343 16.44 -2.45 -13.95
N LYS A 344 16.93 -3.17 -12.93
CA LYS A 344 16.24 -4.24 -12.20
C LYS A 344 15.53 -3.73 -10.94
N SER A 345 15.62 -2.43 -10.63
CA SER A 345 14.96 -1.87 -9.45
C SER A 345 13.44 -1.81 -9.65
N ARG A 346 12.70 -1.69 -8.56
CA ARG A 346 11.25 -1.43 -8.61
C ARG A 346 10.93 0.08 -8.56
N ARG A 347 11.93 0.95 -8.72
CA ARG A 347 11.77 2.41 -8.66
C ARG A 347 11.06 2.95 -9.90
N ILE A 348 10.41 4.10 -9.71
CA ILE A 348 9.88 4.87 -10.83
C ILE A 348 11.03 5.28 -11.75
N ILE A 349 10.84 5.03 -13.06
CA ILE A 349 11.77 5.48 -14.09
C ILE A 349 11.26 6.80 -14.63
N THR A 350 12.09 7.84 -14.56
CA THR A 350 11.77 9.14 -15.13
C THR A 350 12.53 9.32 -16.45
N VAL A 351 11.79 9.57 -17.52
CA VAL A 351 12.35 9.79 -18.87
C VAL A 351 12.01 11.20 -19.33
N SER A 352 12.94 11.87 -19.98
CA SER A 352 12.67 13.13 -20.70
C SER A 352 12.54 12.85 -22.19
N ALA A 353 11.43 13.28 -22.80
CA ALA A 353 11.20 13.13 -24.23
C ALA A 353 10.83 14.49 -24.86
N LYS A 354 11.11 14.67 -26.15
CA LYS A 354 10.65 15.85 -26.90
C LYS A 354 9.29 15.56 -27.55
N ALA A 355 8.39 16.53 -27.55
CA ALA A 355 7.18 16.49 -28.36
C ALA A 355 7.51 16.25 -29.83
N GLY A 356 6.67 15.48 -30.53
CA GLY A 356 6.87 15.09 -31.92
C GLY A 356 8.00 14.08 -32.17
N LYS A 357 8.63 13.52 -31.13
CA LYS A 357 9.69 12.50 -31.26
C LYS A 357 9.22 11.14 -30.79
N GLU A 358 9.75 10.11 -31.44
CA GLU A 358 9.54 8.72 -31.02
C GLU A 358 10.52 8.36 -29.89
N ILE A 359 10.04 7.60 -28.92
CA ILE A 359 10.87 6.91 -27.93
C ILE A 359 10.57 5.41 -27.98
N CYS A 360 11.57 4.61 -27.60
CA CYS A 360 11.45 3.16 -27.46
C CYS A 360 11.76 2.79 -26.01
N LEU A 361 10.86 2.04 -25.41
CA LEU A 361 11.06 1.41 -24.11
C LEU A 361 11.33 -0.08 -24.32
N ASN A 362 12.33 -0.62 -23.63
CA ASN A 362 12.81 -1.98 -23.85
C ASN A 362 12.85 -2.78 -22.54
N ALA A 363 12.14 -3.90 -22.51
CA ALA A 363 12.03 -4.83 -21.39
C ALA A 363 12.60 -6.24 -21.68
N GLU A 364 13.39 -6.41 -22.73
CA GLU A 364 13.96 -7.72 -23.16
C GLU A 364 14.77 -8.45 -22.08
N ASN A 365 15.34 -7.71 -21.11
CA ASN A 365 16.12 -8.28 -20.03
C ASN A 365 15.27 -8.75 -18.86
N SER A 366 13.94 -8.71 -18.98
CA SER A 366 13.04 -9.31 -18.01
C SER A 366 13.16 -10.82 -18.04
N PHE A 367 13.05 -11.47 -16.89
CA PHE A 367 13.15 -12.92 -16.78
C PHE A 367 12.27 -13.46 -15.67
N ASP A 368 11.95 -14.73 -15.77
CA ASP A 368 11.22 -15.48 -14.77
C ASP A 368 12.18 -16.38 -13.98
N PRO A 369 12.16 -16.40 -12.64
CA PRO A 369 13.07 -17.24 -11.86
C PRO A 369 12.78 -18.73 -11.99
N ASP A 370 11.55 -19.11 -12.34
CA ASP A 370 11.13 -20.50 -12.55
C ASP A 370 11.27 -20.94 -14.01
N GLY A 371 11.68 -20.02 -14.90
CA GLY A 371 11.85 -20.27 -16.33
C GLY A 371 10.57 -20.26 -17.13
N ASN A 372 9.49 -19.71 -16.58
CA ASN A 372 8.20 -19.61 -17.28
C ASN A 372 8.26 -18.59 -18.43
N PRO A 373 7.52 -18.83 -19.54
CA PRO A 373 7.39 -17.86 -20.61
C PRO A 373 6.74 -16.56 -20.10
N LEU A 374 7.27 -15.43 -20.57
CA LEU A 374 6.77 -14.11 -20.18
C LEU A 374 5.79 -13.53 -21.20
N SER A 375 4.84 -12.77 -20.71
CA SER A 375 4.00 -11.87 -21.48
C SER A 375 4.19 -10.43 -21.01
N PHE A 376 4.03 -9.47 -21.91
CA PHE A 376 4.26 -8.06 -21.69
C PHE A 376 3.02 -7.27 -22.03
N VAL A 377 2.64 -6.34 -21.17
CA VAL A 377 1.56 -5.37 -21.44
C VAL A 377 2.02 -3.98 -21.05
N TRP A 378 2.11 -3.09 -22.05
CA TRP A 378 2.36 -1.69 -21.86
C TRP A 378 1.06 -0.92 -21.90
N GLN A 379 0.83 -0.10 -20.88
CA GLN A 379 -0.42 0.64 -20.73
C GLN A 379 -0.14 2.12 -20.50
N PHE A 380 -0.87 2.97 -21.22
CA PHE A 380 -0.96 4.39 -20.87
C PHE A 380 -1.89 4.56 -19.68
N TYR A 381 -1.32 4.90 -18.52
CA TYR A 381 -2.09 5.19 -17.31
C TYR A 381 -2.50 6.67 -17.34
N LYS A 382 -3.66 6.93 -17.92
CA LYS A 382 -4.14 8.27 -18.25
C LYS A 382 -4.49 9.08 -17.00
N GLU A 383 -4.99 8.42 -15.95
CA GLU A 383 -5.50 9.05 -14.74
C GLU A 383 -4.44 9.86 -13.99
N PRO A 384 -3.24 9.34 -13.67
CA PRO A 384 -2.17 10.12 -13.05
C PRO A 384 -1.44 11.05 -14.04
N SER A 385 -1.57 10.85 -15.34
CA SER A 385 -0.88 11.68 -16.34
C SER A 385 -1.48 13.08 -16.39
N SER A 386 -0.65 14.12 -16.55
CA SER A 386 -1.17 15.46 -16.85
C SER A 386 -1.58 15.62 -18.33
N TYR A 387 -1.04 14.78 -19.23
CA TYR A 387 -1.54 14.64 -20.59
C TYR A 387 -2.79 13.77 -20.61
N LYS A 388 -3.92 14.34 -21.08
CA LYS A 388 -5.23 13.68 -21.12
C LYS A 388 -5.70 13.31 -22.54
N GLY A 389 -4.87 13.56 -23.55
CA GLY A 389 -5.17 13.21 -24.95
C GLY A 389 -5.05 11.71 -25.20
N ASN A 390 -5.15 11.33 -26.46
CA ASN A 390 -4.95 9.95 -26.88
C ASN A 390 -3.45 9.68 -27.10
N LEU A 391 -3.01 8.50 -26.69
CA LEU A 391 -1.64 8.04 -26.89
C LEU A 391 -1.67 6.69 -27.60
N LEU A 392 -1.04 6.62 -28.77
CA LEU A 392 -0.88 5.36 -29.49
C LEU A 392 0.42 4.69 -29.01
N LEU A 393 0.31 3.48 -28.51
CA LEU A 393 1.43 2.61 -28.20
C LEU A 393 1.61 1.61 -29.33
N GLU A 394 2.78 1.58 -29.95
CA GLU A 394 3.12 0.58 -30.96
C GLU A 394 3.72 -0.65 -30.31
N SER A 395 3.22 -1.82 -30.64
CA SER A 395 3.62 -3.12 -30.06
C SER A 395 3.47 -3.21 -28.54
N PRO A 396 2.29 -2.86 -27.98
CA PRO A 396 2.11 -2.78 -26.53
C PRO A 396 2.17 -4.14 -25.81
N ASN A 397 2.16 -5.25 -26.55
CA ASN A 397 2.20 -6.62 -26.01
C ASN A 397 3.50 -7.34 -26.30
N THR A 398 4.59 -6.59 -26.51
CA THR A 398 5.93 -7.16 -26.75
C THR A 398 6.95 -6.57 -25.79
N GLU A 399 8.14 -7.14 -25.77
CA GLU A 399 9.27 -6.66 -24.95
C GLU A 399 9.70 -5.24 -25.28
N ARG A 400 9.44 -4.79 -26.51
CA ARG A 400 9.80 -3.44 -27.00
C ARG A 400 8.55 -2.69 -27.44
N MET A 401 8.31 -1.56 -26.81
CA MET A 401 7.20 -0.69 -27.12
C MET A 401 7.70 0.65 -27.60
N ARG A 402 7.04 1.24 -28.60
CA ARG A 402 7.33 2.55 -29.14
C ARG A 402 6.17 3.51 -28.92
N ILE A 403 6.52 4.77 -28.73
CA ILE A 403 5.54 5.85 -28.56
C ILE A 403 6.02 7.04 -29.38
N LEU A 404 5.19 7.54 -30.29
CA LEU A 404 5.32 8.87 -30.83
C LEU A 404 4.73 9.86 -29.81
N ILE A 405 5.56 10.72 -29.23
CA ILE A 405 5.12 11.69 -28.24
C ILE A 405 4.30 12.78 -28.92
N PRO A 406 3.01 12.96 -28.57
CA PRO A 406 2.17 13.98 -29.19
C PRO A 406 2.69 15.40 -28.95
N GLU A 407 2.53 16.27 -29.95
CA GLU A 407 2.91 17.71 -29.82
C GLU A 407 2.13 18.40 -28.68
N GLU A 408 0.86 18.01 -28.47
CA GLU A 408 -0.03 18.55 -27.43
C GLU A 408 0.36 18.09 -26.01
N ALA A 409 1.27 17.12 -25.90
CA ALA A 409 1.81 16.67 -24.62
C ALA A 409 2.95 17.55 -24.10
N ARG A 410 3.39 18.55 -24.85
CA ARG A 410 4.45 19.50 -24.48
C ARG A 410 4.20 20.11 -23.10
N GLY A 411 5.19 20.04 -22.22
CA GLY A 411 5.11 20.51 -20.84
C GLY A 411 4.27 19.65 -19.90
N LYS A 412 3.83 18.46 -20.34
CA LYS A 412 3.01 17.54 -19.56
C LYS A 412 3.76 16.28 -19.23
N THR A 413 3.18 15.48 -18.32
CA THR A 413 3.65 14.15 -17.95
C THR A 413 2.78 13.07 -18.58
N ILE A 414 3.41 11.95 -18.93
CA ILE A 414 2.76 10.73 -19.41
C ILE A 414 3.22 9.58 -18.54
N HIS A 415 2.29 8.84 -17.94
CA HIS A 415 2.60 7.65 -17.16
C HIS A 415 2.38 6.39 -18.01
N ILE A 416 3.42 5.58 -18.14
CA ILE A 416 3.36 4.28 -18.77
C ILE A 416 3.58 3.23 -17.69
N ILE A 417 2.72 2.23 -17.64
CA ILE A 417 2.91 1.04 -16.81
C ILE A 417 3.27 -0.11 -17.72
N LEU A 418 4.38 -0.77 -17.42
CA LEU A 418 4.68 -2.10 -17.92
C LEU A 418 4.22 -3.12 -16.88
N LYS A 419 3.46 -4.11 -17.29
CA LYS A 419 3.17 -5.34 -16.56
C LYS A 419 3.88 -6.48 -17.31
N VAL A 420 4.74 -7.20 -16.59
CA VAL A 420 5.37 -8.44 -17.05
C VAL A 420 4.73 -9.57 -16.27
N SER A 421 4.12 -10.52 -16.93
CA SER A 421 3.47 -11.66 -16.29
C SER A 421 4.10 -12.97 -16.79
N ASP A 422 4.18 -13.95 -15.89
CA ASP A 422 4.43 -15.34 -16.29
C ASP A 422 3.16 -15.99 -16.87
N ASN A 423 3.27 -17.22 -17.33
CA ASN A 423 2.13 -17.99 -17.83
C ASN A 423 1.83 -19.20 -16.94
N ALA A 424 2.28 -19.17 -15.67
CA ALA A 424 2.02 -20.21 -14.70
C ALA A 424 0.67 -20.04 -13.98
N LEU A 425 0.37 -20.91 -13.03
CA LEU A 425 -0.81 -20.83 -12.17
C LEU A 425 -0.38 -20.88 -10.69
N PRO A 426 -0.75 -19.85 -9.89
CA PRO A 426 -1.41 -18.60 -10.32
C PRO A 426 -0.51 -17.78 -11.23
N ASN A 427 -1.10 -17.03 -12.16
CA ASN A 427 -0.35 -16.12 -13.04
C ASN A 427 0.17 -14.92 -12.21
N LEU A 428 1.50 -14.84 -12.06
CA LEU A 428 2.14 -13.78 -11.30
C LEU A 428 2.66 -12.68 -12.20
N CYS A 429 2.75 -11.48 -11.66
CA CYS A 429 3.27 -10.34 -12.40
C CYS A 429 4.17 -9.43 -11.56
N SER A 430 4.98 -8.68 -12.27
CA SER A 430 5.74 -7.54 -11.74
C SER A 430 5.55 -6.32 -12.63
N TYR A 431 5.68 -5.15 -12.03
CA TYR A 431 5.42 -3.90 -12.72
C TYR A 431 6.67 -3.03 -12.84
N ARG A 432 6.60 -2.12 -13.81
CA ARG A 432 7.48 -0.96 -13.89
C ARG A 432 6.66 0.27 -14.22
N ARG A 433 6.84 1.33 -13.45
CA ARG A 433 6.24 2.64 -13.71
C ARG A 433 7.25 3.55 -14.37
N ILE A 434 6.89 4.07 -15.54
CA ILE A 434 7.68 5.04 -16.30
C ILE A 434 6.92 6.35 -16.36
N VAL A 435 7.53 7.44 -15.92
CA VAL A 435 7.00 8.80 -16.01
C VAL A 435 7.79 9.57 -17.06
N ILE A 436 7.13 9.92 -18.15
CA ILE A 436 7.74 10.65 -19.25
C ILE A 436 7.43 12.15 -19.08
N ASN A 437 8.47 12.94 -18.85
CA ASN A 437 8.41 14.41 -18.84
C ASN A 437 8.59 14.93 -20.26
N VAL A 438 7.53 15.47 -20.86
CA VAL A 438 7.57 15.96 -22.24
C VAL A 438 8.12 17.39 -22.30
N ARG A 439 9.27 17.55 -22.95
CA ARG A 439 9.92 18.85 -23.15
C ARG A 439 9.44 19.50 -24.45
N GLY A 440 9.61 20.81 -24.50
CA GLY A 440 9.36 21.61 -25.69
C GLY A 440 10.35 21.41 -26.82
#